data_a6fd7430fa405c79797cf7bebee6d017
#
_entry.id   a6fd7430fa405c79797cf7bebee6d017
#
_cell.length_a   1.000
_cell.length_b   1.000
_cell.length_c   1.000
_cell.angle_alpha   90.00
_cell.angle_beta   90.00
_cell.angle_gamma   90.00
#
_symmetry.space_group_name_H-M   'P 1'
#
loop_
_entity.id
_entity.type
_entity.pdbx_description
1 polymer ?
#
loop_
_entity_poly.entity_id
_entity_poly.type
_entity_poly.pdbx_seq_one_letter_code
_entity_poly.pdbx_strand_id
1 'polypeptide(L)'
;MNHIEKLLQTLAPKGVEFKTLEEVFEIRNGYTPSKNNPEFWKNGTIPWFRMEDIRENGRILRDSIQHITPKALKGKKLFPKNSIIISTTATIGEHALLIVDSLANQQFTFLSKKANCDLALDMKFFFYQCFLLGEWCKNNINVSGFASVDMSAFKKYKFPIPPLEIQQEIVKILDAFTELNTELNTELNTELKARKKQYQYYQNML
;
A
#
# COMPACT_ATOMS: atom_id res chain seq x y z
N MET A 1 -27.13 -14.53 -8.50
CA MET A 1 -26.69 -13.14 -8.25
C MET A 1 -26.10 -13.08 -6.85
N ASN A 2 -24.84 -12.71 -6.73
CA ASN A 2 -24.16 -12.62 -5.44
C ASN A 2 -24.60 -11.38 -4.64
N HIS A 3 -24.14 -11.29 -3.37
CA HIS A 3 -24.55 -10.19 -2.49
C HIS A 3 -24.11 -8.81 -3.02
N ILE A 4 -22.89 -8.69 -3.54
CA ILE A 4 -22.37 -7.42 -4.11
C ILE A 4 -23.18 -7.00 -5.34
N GLU A 5 -23.54 -7.93 -6.22
CA GLU A 5 -24.37 -7.63 -7.39
C GLU A 5 -25.73 -7.05 -7.00
N LYS A 6 -26.35 -7.60 -5.94
CA LYS A 6 -27.62 -7.07 -5.40
C LYS A 6 -27.46 -5.66 -4.86
N LEU A 7 -26.40 -5.41 -4.10
CA LEU A 7 -26.09 -4.07 -3.58
C LEU A 7 -25.86 -3.07 -4.71
N LEU A 8 -25.11 -3.44 -5.74
CA LEU A 8 -24.87 -2.59 -6.91
C LEU A 8 -26.17 -2.22 -7.62
N GLN A 9 -27.08 -3.18 -7.83
CA GLN A 9 -28.38 -2.91 -8.45
C GLN A 9 -29.24 -1.97 -7.60
N THR A 10 -29.15 -2.07 -6.28
CA THR A 10 -29.97 -1.28 -5.36
C THR A 10 -29.40 0.12 -5.13
N LEU A 11 -28.09 0.23 -4.88
CA LEU A 11 -27.45 1.46 -4.44
C LEU A 11 -26.77 2.24 -5.58
N ALA A 12 -26.47 1.57 -6.68
CA ALA A 12 -25.85 2.17 -7.86
C ALA A 12 -26.55 1.77 -9.17
N PRO A 13 -27.89 1.92 -9.30
CA PRO A 13 -28.67 1.46 -10.46
C PRO A 13 -28.27 2.17 -11.77
N LYS A 14 -27.64 3.35 -11.67
CA LYS A 14 -27.12 4.12 -12.81
C LYS A 14 -25.63 3.84 -13.10
N GLY A 15 -25.04 2.86 -12.42
CA GLY A 15 -23.63 2.52 -12.50
C GLY A 15 -22.78 3.19 -11.42
N VAL A 16 -21.51 2.84 -11.40
CA VAL A 16 -20.51 3.34 -10.42
C VAL A 16 -19.78 4.54 -11.01
N GLU A 17 -19.59 5.59 -10.22
CA GLU A 17 -18.79 6.74 -10.60
C GLU A 17 -17.30 6.37 -10.63
N PHE A 18 -16.56 6.95 -11.58
CA PHE A 18 -15.10 6.83 -11.68
C PHE A 18 -14.45 8.19 -11.48
N LYS A 19 -13.38 8.22 -10.69
CA LYS A 19 -12.56 9.42 -10.49
C LYS A 19 -11.10 9.14 -10.84
N THR A 20 -10.39 10.19 -11.25
CA THR A 20 -8.94 10.11 -11.41
C THR A 20 -8.22 10.25 -10.07
N LEU A 21 -6.97 9.76 -10.01
CA LEU A 21 -6.16 9.92 -8.79
C LEU A 21 -5.99 11.40 -8.42
N GLU A 22 -5.75 12.27 -9.41
CA GLU A 22 -5.54 13.69 -9.14
C GLU A 22 -6.79 14.45 -8.70
N GLU A 23 -7.99 13.96 -9.01
CA GLU A 23 -9.23 14.54 -8.47
C GLU A 23 -9.35 14.29 -6.97
N VAL A 24 -8.98 13.09 -6.51
CA VAL A 24 -9.24 12.64 -5.14
C VAL A 24 -8.06 12.86 -4.21
N PHE A 25 -6.83 12.69 -4.71
CA PHE A 25 -5.63 12.64 -3.88
C PHE A 25 -4.68 13.81 -4.11
N GLU A 26 -4.05 14.24 -3.03
CA GLU A 26 -2.79 14.94 -3.07
C GLU A 26 -1.70 13.89 -3.37
N ILE A 27 -0.94 14.12 -4.47
CA ILE A 27 0.07 13.17 -4.97
C ILE A 27 1.44 13.81 -4.79
N ARG A 28 2.25 13.24 -3.91
CA ARG A 28 3.60 13.74 -3.60
C ARG A 28 4.59 12.60 -3.41
N ASN A 29 5.83 12.82 -3.81
CA ASN A 29 6.89 11.84 -3.57
C ASN A 29 7.39 11.89 -2.12
N GLY A 30 7.83 10.75 -1.64
CA GLY A 30 8.58 10.62 -0.41
C GLY A 30 9.92 11.37 -0.46
N TYR A 31 10.63 11.35 0.64
CA TYR A 31 11.89 12.08 0.81
C TYR A 31 12.85 11.30 1.68
N THR A 32 14.13 11.27 1.29
CA THR A 32 15.19 10.70 2.11
C THR A 32 16.00 11.82 2.74
N PRO A 33 16.00 11.95 4.08
CA PRO A 33 16.91 12.85 4.79
C PRO A 33 18.38 12.46 4.54
N SER A 34 19.30 13.44 4.63
CA SER A 34 20.72 13.16 4.49
C SER A 34 21.16 12.08 5.48
N LYS A 35 21.68 10.98 4.95
CA LYS A 35 22.16 9.84 5.76
C LYS A 35 23.39 10.20 6.61
N ASN A 36 24.18 11.20 6.16
CA ASN A 36 25.41 11.65 6.82
C ASN A 36 25.14 12.59 8.01
N ASN A 37 23.89 12.99 8.25
CA ASN A 37 23.56 13.83 9.41
C ASN A 37 22.91 12.99 10.50
N PRO A 38 23.65 12.66 11.58
CA PRO A 38 23.12 11.82 12.66
C PRO A 38 21.94 12.46 13.42
N GLU A 39 21.81 13.79 13.40
CA GLU A 39 20.69 14.48 14.02
C GLU A 39 19.33 14.16 13.39
N PHE A 40 19.33 13.66 12.14
CA PHE A 40 18.12 13.29 11.44
C PHE A 40 17.63 11.87 11.79
N TRP A 41 18.52 11.04 12.38
CA TRP A 41 18.27 9.61 12.56
C TRP A 41 18.35 9.15 14.02
N LYS A 42 19.29 9.69 14.79
CA LYS A 42 19.51 9.26 16.18
C LYS A 42 18.33 9.66 17.05
N ASN A 43 17.75 8.68 17.75
CA ASN A 43 16.55 8.84 18.59
C ASN A 43 15.34 9.39 17.79
N GLY A 44 15.20 8.99 16.54
CA GLY A 44 14.03 9.31 15.72
C GLY A 44 12.75 8.72 16.32
N THR A 45 11.65 9.44 16.17
CA THR A 45 10.32 9.04 16.66
C THR A 45 9.27 9.00 15.55
N ILE A 46 9.62 9.49 14.36
CA ILE A 46 8.72 9.54 13.21
C ILE A 46 9.02 8.36 12.30
N PRO A 47 8.05 7.50 12.00
CA PRO A 47 8.22 6.40 11.07
C PRO A 47 8.68 6.88 9.69
N TRP A 48 9.71 6.23 9.15
CA TRP A 48 10.22 6.50 7.81
C TRP A 48 10.31 5.21 7.01
N PHE A 49 9.32 5.00 6.14
CA PHE A 49 9.08 3.74 5.45
C PHE A 49 9.97 3.55 4.22
N ARG A 50 10.37 2.29 4.03
CA ARG A 50 11.11 1.78 2.88
C ARG A 50 10.46 0.46 2.42
N MET A 51 10.99 -0.11 1.34
CA MET A 51 10.49 -1.38 0.81
C MET A 51 10.68 -2.55 1.81
N GLU A 52 11.72 -2.48 2.64
CA GLU A 52 11.97 -3.47 3.69
C GLU A 52 10.82 -3.54 4.69
N ASP A 53 10.23 -2.40 5.04
CA ASP A 53 9.09 -2.34 5.96
C ASP A 53 7.88 -3.11 5.42
N ILE A 54 7.60 -3.00 4.11
CA ILE A 54 6.52 -3.76 3.47
C ILE A 54 6.82 -5.26 3.49
N ARG A 55 8.08 -5.66 3.27
CA ARG A 55 8.49 -7.07 3.24
C ARG A 55 8.42 -7.73 4.61
N GLU A 56 8.79 -7.01 5.66
CA GLU A 56 8.87 -7.54 7.02
C GLU A 56 7.53 -7.42 7.78
N ASN A 57 6.81 -6.30 7.60
CA ASN A 57 5.64 -5.97 8.39
C ASN A 57 4.32 -6.08 7.61
N GLY A 58 4.38 -6.49 6.33
CA GLY A 58 3.21 -6.56 5.46
C GLY A 58 2.78 -5.20 4.93
N ARG A 59 1.56 -5.14 4.37
CA ARG A 59 1.09 -3.98 3.59
C ARG A 59 0.23 -2.99 4.38
N ILE A 60 -0.01 -3.23 5.67
CA ILE A 60 -0.68 -2.27 6.58
C ILE A 60 0.35 -1.86 7.63
N LEU A 61 0.91 -0.67 7.46
CA LEU A 61 2.09 -0.23 8.19
C LEU A 61 1.71 0.68 9.37
N ARG A 62 2.08 0.24 10.57
CA ARG A 62 1.87 0.94 11.85
C ARG A 62 3.13 1.61 12.35
N ASP A 63 4.27 1.01 12.03
CA ASP A 63 5.58 1.46 12.46
C ASP A 63 6.63 1.05 11.42
N SER A 64 7.81 1.64 11.47
CA SER A 64 8.91 1.39 10.54
C SER A 64 10.14 0.86 11.27
N ILE A 65 10.98 0.12 10.54
CA ILE A 65 12.27 -0.37 11.03
C ILE A 65 13.18 0.82 11.38
N GLN A 66 13.07 1.93 10.63
CA GLN A 66 13.90 3.11 10.81
C GLN A 66 13.06 4.36 11.03
N HIS A 67 13.45 5.15 12.02
CA HIS A 67 12.78 6.40 12.37
C HIS A 67 13.64 7.61 12.08
N ILE A 68 12.99 8.75 11.86
CA ILE A 68 13.62 10.05 11.70
C ILE A 68 13.20 11.00 12.83
N THR A 69 14.03 12.01 13.06
CA THR A 69 13.69 13.08 14.01
C THR A 69 12.86 14.18 13.33
N PRO A 70 12.15 15.03 14.09
CA PRO A 70 11.48 16.21 13.54
C PRO A 70 12.40 17.14 12.74
N LYS A 71 13.70 17.23 13.11
CA LYS A 71 14.71 18.02 12.38
C LYS A 71 14.90 17.55 10.92
N ALA A 72 14.70 16.26 10.69
CA ALA A 72 14.82 15.67 9.35
C ALA A 72 13.77 16.18 8.37
N LEU A 73 12.63 16.66 8.84
CA LEU A 73 11.53 17.15 8.00
C LEU A 73 11.88 18.45 7.27
N LYS A 74 12.78 19.27 7.81
CA LYS A 74 13.17 20.56 7.21
C LYS A 74 11.97 21.43 6.83
N GLY A 75 10.97 21.51 7.70
CA GLY A 75 9.72 22.26 7.48
C GLY A 75 8.69 21.57 6.58
N LYS A 76 8.96 20.38 6.04
CA LYS A 76 7.99 19.59 5.30
C LYS A 76 6.96 18.99 6.26
N LYS A 77 5.71 18.91 5.79
CA LYS A 77 4.64 18.22 6.53
C LYS A 77 4.76 16.71 6.37
N LEU A 78 4.45 15.98 7.40
CA LEU A 78 4.23 14.54 7.33
C LEU A 78 3.07 14.21 6.39
N PHE A 79 3.09 13.03 5.84
CA PHE A 79 1.93 12.45 5.19
C PHE A 79 0.99 11.91 6.27
N PRO A 80 -0.31 12.22 6.20
CA PRO A 80 -1.26 11.83 7.23
C PRO A 80 -1.49 10.31 7.23
N LYS A 81 -1.86 9.78 8.37
CA LYS A 81 -2.44 8.43 8.47
C LYS A 81 -3.57 8.26 7.45
N ASN A 82 -3.86 7.03 7.07
CA ASN A 82 -4.77 6.67 5.99
C ASN A 82 -4.32 7.15 4.61
N SER A 83 -3.00 7.37 4.41
CA SER A 83 -2.41 7.54 3.08
C SER A 83 -1.98 6.18 2.53
N ILE A 84 -1.97 6.06 1.19
CA ILE A 84 -1.31 4.95 0.49
C ILE A 84 0.08 5.40 0.05
N ILE A 85 1.08 4.54 0.22
CA ILE A 85 2.35 4.64 -0.50
C ILE A 85 2.37 3.61 -1.63
N ILE A 86 2.80 4.03 -2.80
CA ILE A 86 3.01 3.16 -3.95
C ILE A 86 4.38 3.41 -4.56
N SER A 87 5.12 2.34 -4.83
CA SER A 87 6.43 2.46 -5.47
C SER A 87 6.27 2.80 -6.95
N THR A 88 6.80 3.96 -7.35
CA THR A 88 6.78 4.45 -8.73
C THR A 88 8.14 4.34 -9.42
N THR A 89 9.15 3.84 -8.69
CA THR A 89 10.49 3.51 -9.20
C THR A 89 10.98 2.22 -8.56
N ALA A 90 12.00 1.57 -9.11
CA ALA A 90 12.57 0.30 -8.64
C ALA A 90 11.52 -0.84 -8.57
N THR A 91 10.99 -1.19 -7.42
CA THR A 91 9.95 -2.23 -7.25
C THR A 91 8.56 -1.70 -7.59
N ILE A 92 8.37 -1.27 -8.83
CA ILE A 92 7.16 -0.58 -9.31
C ILE A 92 5.88 -1.38 -9.00
N GLY A 93 4.86 -0.69 -8.47
CA GLY A 93 3.55 -1.23 -8.17
C GLY A 93 3.39 -1.78 -6.74
N GLU A 94 4.49 -1.99 -6.00
CA GLU A 94 4.40 -2.35 -4.58
C GLU A 94 3.80 -1.20 -3.78
N HIS A 95 2.84 -1.49 -2.92
CA HIS A 95 2.09 -0.48 -2.19
C HIS A 95 1.73 -0.92 -0.77
N ALA A 96 1.42 0.05 0.10
CA ALA A 96 0.96 -0.18 1.46
C ALA A 96 0.01 0.93 1.93
N LEU A 97 -0.88 0.58 2.86
CA LEU A 97 -1.70 1.51 3.62
C LEU A 97 -0.97 1.91 4.91
N LEU A 98 -0.83 3.20 5.12
CA LEU A 98 -0.24 3.78 6.34
C LEU A 98 -1.33 4.09 7.34
N ILE A 99 -1.22 3.60 8.57
CA ILE A 99 -2.16 3.90 9.65
C ILE A 99 -1.56 4.81 10.73
N VAL A 100 -0.46 5.49 10.38
CA VAL A 100 0.28 6.44 11.21
C VAL A 100 0.78 7.60 10.34
N ASP A 101 0.89 8.79 10.92
CA ASP A 101 1.52 9.92 10.27
C ASP A 101 3.01 9.65 10.08
N SER A 102 3.54 9.83 8.87
CA SER A 102 4.86 9.31 8.56
C SER A 102 5.52 10.00 7.36
N LEU A 103 6.71 9.53 7.03
CA LEU A 103 7.41 9.79 5.79
C LEU A 103 7.84 8.46 5.17
N ALA A 104 8.20 8.47 3.89
CA ALA A 104 8.85 7.34 3.21
C ALA A 104 9.98 7.85 2.32
N ASN A 105 10.83 6.95 1.84
CA ASN A 105 11.88 7.30 0.90
C ASN A 105 11.30 7.76 -0.46
N GLN A 106 12.13 8.34 -1.31
CA GLN A 106 11.71 8.88 -2.62
C GLN A 106 11.29 7.83 -3.66
N GLN A 107 11.44 6.56 -3.37
CA GLN A 107 10.93 5.47 -4.20
C GLN A 107 9.40 5.44 -4.22
N PHE A 108 8.78 5.90 -3.12
CA PHE A 108 7.35 5.92 -2.98
C PHE A 108 6.73 7.26 -3.35
N THR A 109 5.60 7.15 -4.02
CA THR A 109 4.62 8.24 -4.20
C THR A 109 3.49 8.03 -3.20
N PHE A 110 3.12 9.09 -2.51
CA PHE A 110 2.00 9.11 -1.56
C PHE A 110 0.71 9.53 -2.26
N LEU A 111 -0.36 8.85 -1.91
CA LEU A 111 -1.74 9.19 -2.25
C LEU A 111 -2.47 9.49 -0.94
N SER A 112 -2.59 10.78 -0.61
CA SER A 112 -3.30 11.24 0.58
C SER A 112 -4.61 11.89 0.14
N LYS A 113 -5.76 11.43 0.67
CA LYS A 113 -7.05 12.01 0.31
C LYS A 113 -7.04 13.51 0.62
N LYS A 114 -7.46 14.33 -0.35
CA LYS A 114 -7.50 15.78 -0.20
C LYS A 114 -8.50 16.18 0.89
N ALA A 115 -8.16 17.20 1.69
CA ALA A 115 -9.03 17.69 2.77
C ALA A 115 -10.37 18.27 2.27
N ASN A 116 -10.38 18.83 1.05
CA ASN A 116 -11.57 19.37 0.40
C ASN A 116 -12.28 18.36 -0.53
N CYS A 117 -11.95 17.08 -0.41
CA CYS A 117 -12.60 16.01 -1.18
C CYS A 117 -13.72 15.41 -0.33
N ASP A 118 -14.97 15.76 -0.64
CA ASP A 118 -16.17 15.30 0.09
C ASP A 118 -16.62 13.88 -0.28
N LEU A 119 -15.88 13.20 -1.17
CA LEU A 119 -16.19 11.82 -1.56
C LEU A 119 -16.11 10.88 -0.36
N ALA A 120 -17.16 10.07 -0.22
CA ALA A 120 -17.18 8.96 0.73
C ALA A 120 -16.26 7.84 0.20
N LEU A 121 -15.00 7.86 0.57
CA LEU A 121 -13.99 6.88 0.18
C LEU A 121 -13.39 6.22 1.41
N ASP A 122 -13.61 4.90 1.52
CA ASP A 122 -12.90 4.04 2.44
C ASP A 122 -11.47 3.80 1.93
N MET A 123 -10.46 4.24 2.69
CA MET A 123 -9.06 4.10 2.28
C MET A 123 -8.58 2.66 2.25
N LYS A 124 -9.23 1.75 2.97
CA LYS A 124 -8.93 0.33 2.90
C LYS A 124 -9.51 -0.31 1.62
N PHE A 125 -10.68 0.16 1.17
CA PHE A 125 -11.18 -0.19 -0.16
C PHE A 125 -10.21 0.28 -1.25
N PHE A 126 -9.77 1.53 -1.18
CA PHE A 126 -8.79 2.04 -2.14
C PHE A 126 -7.45 1.30 -2.07
N PHE A 127 -7.01 0.87 -0.87
CA PHE A 127 -5.84 0.00 -0.72
C PHE A 127 -5.97 -1.28 -1.56
N TYR A 128 -7.14 -1.91 -1.55
CA TYR A 128 -7.40 -3.09 -2.39
C TYR A 128 -7.44 -2.74 -3.89
N GLN A 129 -7.96 -1.56 -4.27
CA GLN A 129 -7.86 -1.08 -5.66
C GLN A 129 -6.41 -0.84 -6.10
N CYS A 130 -5.51 -0.57 -5.18
CA CYS A 130 -4.09 -0.37 -5.48
C CYS A 130 -3.36 -1.63 -5.99
N PHE A 131 -3.91 -2.83 -5.82
CA PHE A 131 -3.38 -4.02 -6.52
C PHE A 131 -3.54 -3.88 -8.04
N LEU A 132 -4.69 -3.42 -8.51
CA LEU A 132 -4.93 -3.13 -9.93
C LEU A 132 -4.11 -1.93 -10.41
N LEU A 133 -4.02 -0.88 -9.60
CA LEU A 133 -3.16 0.27 -9.89
C LEU A 133 -1.69 -0.14 -9.99
N GLY A 134 -1.22 -1.04 -9.12
CA GLY A 134 0.13 -1.57 -9.14
C GLY A 134 0.47 -2.31 -10.43
N GLU A 135 -0.44 -3.17 -10.91
CA GLU A 135 -0.28 -3.85 -12.21
C GLU A 135 -0.31 -2.84 -13.38
N TRP A 136 -1.19 -1.84 -13.31
CA TRP A 136 -1.19 -0.76 -14.30
C TRP A 136 0.14 -0.01 -14.31
N CYS A 137 0.72 0.30 -13.14
CA CYS A 137 2.01 0.97 -13.03
C CYS A 137 3.14 0.20 -13.73
N LYS A 138 3.18 -1.13 -13.60
CA LYS A 138 4.17 -1.99 -14.25
C LYS A 138 4.10 -1.92 -15.79
N ASN A 139 2.91 -1.65 -16.33
CA ASN A 139 2.67 -1.58 -17.77
C ASN A 139 2.75 -0.14 -18.34
N ASN A 140 2.95 0.88 -17.48
CA ASN A 140 2.98 2.29 -17.87
C ASN A 140 4.25 2.98 -17.36
N ILE A 141 5.39 2.48 -17.81
CA ILE A 141 6.72 2.95 -17.41
C ILE A 141 7.42 3.71 -18.54
N ASN A 142 8.14 4.76 -18.16
CA ASN A 142 9.12 5.42 -19.02
C ASN A 142 10.44 4.68 -18.91
N VAL A 143 10.99 4.22 -20.03
CA VAL A 143 12.23 3.44 -20.11
C VAL A 143 13.45 4.27 -20.57
N SER A 144 13.30 5.57 -20.77
CA SER A 144 14.41 6.47 -21.11
C SER A 144 15.24 6.79 -19.86
N GLY A 145 16.19 5.92 -19.51
CA GLY A 145 17.01 6.04 -18.33
C GLY A 145 16.58 5.10 -17.22
N PHE A 146 16.42 5.60 -15.99
CA PHE A 146 15.94 4.80 -14.86
C PHE A 146 14.43 4.56 -14.97
N ALA A 147 14.03 3.27 -14.96
CA ALA A 147 12.63 2.90 -15.09
C ALA A 147 11.75 3.55 -13.99
N SER A 148 10.76 4.29 -14.42
CA SER A 148 9.80 4.99 -13.55
C SER A 148 8.42 5.04 -14.18
N VAL A 149 7.39 5.10 -13.35
CA VAL A 149 6.01 5.25 -13.80
C VAL A 149 5.83 6.59 -14.52
N ASP A 150 5.09 6.61 -15.63
CA ASP A 150 4.65 7.85 -16.25
C ASP A 150 3.69 8.58 -15.30
N MET A 151 4.20 9.61 -14.62
CA MET A 151 3.42 10.36 -13.62
C MET A 151 2.29 11.19 -14.22
N SER A 152 2.36 11.54 -15.51
CA SER A 152 1.27 12.26 -16.20
C SER A 152 0.08 11.33 -16.45
N ALA A 153 0.34 10.10 -16.87
CA ALA A 153 -0.67 9.08 -17.02
C ALA A 153 -1.17 8.56 -15.64
N PHE A 154 -0.25 8.39 -14.66
CA PHE A 154 -0.59 7.97 -13.30
C PHE A 154 -1.66 8.87 -12.66
N LYS A 155 -1.51 10.19 -12.72
CA LYS A 155 -2.47 11.14 -12.18
C LYS A 155 -3.87 10.98 -12.78
N LYS A 156 -3.96 10.58 -14.04
CA LYS A 156 -5.19 10.39 -14.79
C LYS A 156 -5.78 8.99 -14.69
N TYR A 157 -5.11 8.06 -13.97
CA TYR A 157 -5.65 6.73 -13.73
C TYR A 157 -7.01 6.83 -13.04
N LYS A 158 -8.02 6.17 -13.61
CA LYS A 158 -9.40 6.16 -13.11
C LYS A 158 -9.67 4.92 -12.27
N PHE A 159 -10.31 5.11 -11.12
CA PHE A 159 -10.75 4.03 -10.26
C PHE A 159 -12.23 4.20 -9.86
N PRO A 160 -12.95 3.11 -9.59
CA PRO A 160 -14.36 3.15 -9.23
C PRO A 160 -14.57 3.64 -7.79
N ILE A 161 -15.63 4.42 -7.59
CA ILE A 161 -16.08 4.85 -6.26
C ILE A 161 -17.54 4.45 -6.09
N PRO A 162 -17.82 3.19 -5.75
CA PRO A 162 -19.20 2.77 -5.43
C PRO A 162 -19.65 3.39 -4.11
N PRO A 163 -20.96 3.36 -3.79
CA PRO A 163 -21.47 3.74 -2.48
C PRO A 163 -20.71 3.11 -1.33
N LEU A 164 -20.61 3.83 -0.20
CA LEU A 164 -19.75 3.43 0.93
C LEU A 164 -20.06 2.04 1.48
N GLU A 165 -21.34 1.67 1.51
CA GLU A 165 -21.81 0.35 1.95
C GLU A 165 -21.22 -0.78 1.08
N ILE A 166 -21.12 -0.55 -0.22
CA ILE A 166 -20.50 -1.52 -1.16
C ILE A 166 -18.99 -1.59 -0.92
N GLN A 167 -18.32 -0.44 -0.73
CA GLN A 167 -16.89 -0.40 -0.41
C GLN A 167 -16.59 -1.23 0.85
N GLN A 168 -17.36 -1.01 1.91
CA GLN A 168 -17.20 -1.70 3.20
C GLN A 168 -17.45 -3.21 3.09
N GLU A 169 -18.46 -3.64 2.33
CA GLU A 169 -18.70 -5.07 2.13
C GLU A 169 -17.60 -5.73 1.30
N ILE A 170 -17.05 -5.05 0.28
CA ILE A 170 -15.88 -5.52 -0.46
C ILE A 170 -14.68 -5.66 0.46
N VAL A 171 -14.41 -4.67 1.30
CA VAL A 171 -13.31 -4.70 2.28
C VAL A 171 -13.44 -5.89 3.21
N LYS A 172 -14.63 -6.11 3.77
CA LYS A 172 -14.91 -7.24 4.66
C LYS A 172 -14.62 -8.59 4.00
N ILE A 173 -15.06 -8.77 2.75
CA ILE A 173 -14.79 -10.00 1.99
C ILE A 173 -13.28 -10.19 1.76
N LEU A 174 -12.59 -9.13 1.30
CA LEU A 174 -11.16 -9.22 0.99
C LEU A 174 -10.28 -9.37 2.23
N ASP A 175 -10.69 -8.80 3.36
CA ASP A 175 -10.04 -9.02 4.66
C ASP A 175 -10.14 -10.49 5.07
N ALA A 176 -11.32 -11.08 4.99
CA ALA A 176 -11.52 -12.49 5.33
C ALA A 176 -10.67 -13.42 4.45
N PHE A 177 -10.57 -13.13 3.14
CA PHE A 177 -9.66 -13.87 2.25
C PHE A 177 -8.18 -13.69 2.62
N THR A 178 -7.78 -12.50 3.01
CA THR A 178 -6.40 -12.21 3.40
C THR A 178 -6.03 -12.95 4.69
N GLU A 179 -6.93 -12.96 5.66
CA GLU A 179 -6.78 -13.69 6.92
C GLU A 179 -6.66 -15.19 6.68
N LEU A 180 -7.60 -15.78 5.93
CA LEU A 180 -7.58 -17.19 5.57
C LEU A 180 -6.28 -17.61 4.85
N ASN A 181 -5.82 -16.79 3.88
CA ASN A 181 -4.56 -17.05 3.19
C ASN A 181 -3.35 -17.00 4.14
N THR A 182 -3.36 -16.11 5.12
CA THR A 182 -2.29 -15.99 6.11
C THR A 182 -2.25 -17.21 7.02
N GLU A 183 -3.40 -17.68 7.50
CA GLU A 183 -3.53 -18.90 8.30
C GLU A 183 -3.04 -20.13 7.51
N LEU A 184 -3.53 -20.31 6.30
CA LEU A 184 -3.15 -21.43 5.43
C LEU A 184 -1.65 -21.45 5.14
N ASN A 185 -1.04 -20.32 4.85
CA ASN A 185 0.41 -20.21 4.63
C ASN A 185 1.21 -20.55 5.90
N THR A 186 0.70 -20.20 7.07
CA THR A 186 1.35 -20.51 8.35
C THR A 186 1.32 -22.00 8.64
N GLU A 187 0.18 -22.66 8.43
CA GLU A 187 0.02 -24.09 8.55
C GLU A 187 0.93 -24.86 7.59
N LEU A 188 0.90 -24.49 6.31
CA LEU A 188 1.71 -25.08 5.25
C LEU A 188 3.21 -24.99 5.55
N ASN A 189 3.68 -23.82 6.00
CA ASN A 189 5.08 -23.63 6.39
C ASN A 189 5.47 -24.45 7.61
N THR A 190 4.57 -24.64 8.55
CA THR A 190 4.79 -25.47 9.74
C THR A 190 4.92 -26.95 9.35
N GLU A 191 4.02 -27.44 8.50
CA GLU A 191 4.09 -28.81 7.97
C GLU A 191 5.35 -29.04 7.16
N LEU A 192 5.71 -28.10 6.27
CA LEU A 192 6.93 -28.19 5.45
C LEU A 192 8.18 -28.30 6.35
N LYS A 193 8.26 -27.53 7.43
CA LYS A 193 9.37 -27.63 8.40
C LYS A 193 9.42 -29.00 9.07
N ALA A 194 8.27 -29.55 9.47
CA ALA A 194 8.17 -30.88 10.07
C ALA A 194 8.63 -31.96 9.07
N ARG A 195 8.16 -31.92 7.82
CA ARG A 195 8.55 -32.84 6.74
C ARG A 195 10.04 -32.79 6.45
N LYS A 196 10.64 -31.61 6.40
CA LYS A 196 12.09 -31.44 6.21
C LYS A 196 12.89 -32.08 7.34
N LYS A 197 12.47 -31.91 8.61
CA LYS A 197 13.13 -32.59 9.75
C LYS A 197 13.04 -34.12 9.65
N GLN A 198 11.87 -34.62 9.28
CA GLN A 198 11.64 -36.06 9.09
C GLN A 198 12.55 -36.62 7.97
N TYR A 199 12.65 -35.91 6.84
CA TYR A 199 13.52 -36.29 5.73
C TYR A 199 15.00 -36.32 6.16
N GLN A 200 15.48 -35.29 6.87
CA GLN A 200 16.86 -35.27 7.40
C GLN A 200 17.14 -36.43 8.37
N TYR A 201 16.16 -36.73 9.22
CA TYR A 201 16.29 -37.88 10.14
C TYR A 201 16.52 -39.19 9.38
N TYR A 202 15.70 -39.48 8.36
CA TYR A 202 15.86 -40.70 7.57
C TYR A 202 17.12 -40.72 6.72
N GLN A 203 17.56 -39.58 6.20
CA GLN A 203 18.85 -39.47 5.46
C GLN A 203 20.05 -39.84 6.36
N ASN A 204 20.01 -39.43 7.64
CA ASN A 204 21.11 -39.70 8.57
C ASN A 204 21.13 -41.18 9.10
N MET A 205 20.10 -41.96 8.79
CA MET A 205 20.02 -43.39 9.15
C MET A 205 20.56 -44.31 8.06
N LEU A 206 20.83 -43.80 6.84
CA LEU A 206 21.42 -44.50 5.69
C LEU A 206 22.93 -44.26 5.62
#